data_5c7a3b4c236d1f16173e495891ae1b02
#
_entry.id   5c7a3b4c236d1f16173e495891ae1b02
#
_cell.length_a   1.000
_cell.length_b   1.000
_cell.length_c   1.000
_cell.angle_alpha   90.00
_cell.angle_beta   90.00
_cell.angle_gamma   90.00
#
_symmetry.space_group_name_H-M   'P 1'
#
loop_
_entity.id
_entity.type
_entity.pdbx_description
1 polymer ?
#
loop_
_entity_poly.entity_id
_entity_poly.type
_entity_poly.pdbx_seq_one_letter_code
_entity_poly.pdbx_strand_id
1 'polypeptide(L)'
;GKAVTYEKDVKKVISGGCLSCHGGDSPTTEEYGKNKEGFKQKMKGPRMDTYENLMIFVNGKDTGALMRRLDDGKNTKDGKPGNMFKFLGKTDQERAMNLELVKEWISGWTLKRKAEMTEDDLRAIKAREK
;
A
#
# COMPACT_ATOMS: atom_id res chain seq x y z
N GLY A 1 13.44 19.75 0.52
CA GLY A 1 13.96 18.43 0.84
C GLY A 1 14.07 17.54 -0.38
N LYS A 2 14.72 16.43 -0.21
CA LYS A 2 14.82 15.43 -1.28
C LYS A 2 13.49 14.72 -1.47
N ALA A 3 13.16 14.44 -2.73
CA ALA A 3 11.94 13.69 -3.04
C ALA A 3 12.04 12.27 -2.46
N VAL A 4 10.96 11.81 -1.88
CA VAL A 4 10.84 10.43 -1.40
C VAL A 4 10.68 9.50 -2.61
N THR A 5 11.42 8.40 -2.62
CA THR A 5 11.34 7.42 -3.69
C THR A 5 11.15 6.01 -3.13
N TYR A 6 10.68 5.11 -3.97
CA TYR A 6 10.55 3.70 -3.60
C TYR A 6 11.91 3.10 -3.24
N GLU A 7 12.89 3.26 -4.13
CA GLU A 7 14.22 2.64 -3.96
C GLU A 7 14.95 3.11 -2.71
N LYS A 8 14.89 4.41 -2.39
CA LYS A 8 15.62 4.98 -1.25
C LYS A 8 14.89 4.84 0.07
N ASP A 9 13.57 4.94 0.06
CA ASP A 9 12.83 5.17 1.29
C ASP A 9 11.76 4.11 1.56
N VAL A 10 10.85 3.89 0.63
CA VAL A 10 9.64 3.09 0.84
C VAL A 10 9.95 1.59 0.85
N LYS A 11 10.90 1.16 0.04
CA LYS A 11 11.29 -0.25 -0.05
C LYS A 11 11.64 -0.84 1.32
N LYS A 12 12.31 -0.08 2.16
CA LYS A 12 12.68 -0.51 3.52
C LYS A 12 11.45 -0.76 4.39
N VAL A 13 10.46 0.11 4.28
CA VAL A 13 9.21 -0.01 5.03
C VAL A 13 8.46 -1.28 4.61
N ILE A 14 8.34 -1.49 3.31
CA ILE A 14 7.66 -2.67 2.76
C ILE A 14 8.41 -3.95 3.15
N SER A 15 9.73 -3.95 3.04
CA SER A 15 10.56 -5.13 3.40
C SER A 15 10.46 -5.45 4.89
N GLY A 16 10.32 -4.42 5.73
CA GLY A 16 10.30 -4.59 7.18
C GLY A 16 9.01 -5.17 7.73
N GLY A 17 7.87 -4.94 7.07
CA GLY A 17 6.57 -5.29 7.65
C GLY A 17 5.61 -6.05 6.75
N CYS A 18 5.85 -6.07 5.45
CA CYS A 18 4.85 -6.54 4.49
C CYS A 18 5.23 -7.83 3.78
N LEU A 19 6.51 -8.07 3.54
CA LEU A 19 6.95 -9.16 2.67
C LEU A 19 6.78 -10.56 3.27
N SER A 20 6.52 -10.70 4.56
CA SER A 20 6.21 -12.01 5.14
C SER A 20 4.93 -12.61 4.54
N CYS A 21 3.96 -11.74 4.17
CA CYS A 21 2.69 -12.16 3.57
C CYS A 21 2.55 -11.75 2.11
N HIS A 22 3.38 -10.81 1.64
CA HIS A 22 3.29 -10.23 0.29
C HIS A 22 4.61 -10.35 -0.48
N GLY A 23 5.46 -11.31 -0.12
CA GLY A 23 6.79 -11.47 -0.70
C GLY A 23 6.84 -12.26 -2.00
N GLY A 24 8.05 -12.62 -2.41
CA GLY A 24 8.28 -13.29 -3.68
C GLY A 24 7.69 -14.70 -3.79
N ASP A 25 7.38 -15.34 -2.65
CA ASP A 25 6.71 -16.64 -2.59
C ASP A 25 5.19 -16.50 -2.50
N SER A 26 4.67 -15.29 -2.55
CA SER A 26 3.23 -15.02 -2.51
C SER A 26 2.66 -15.05 -3.94
N PRO A 27 1.34 -15.24 -4.08
CA PRO A 27 0.71 -15.28 -5.40
C PRO A 27 0.74 -13.90 -6.07
N THR A 28 0.72 -13.88 -7.40
CA THR A 28 0.48 -12.64 -8.13
C THR A 28 -0.93 -12.12 -7.80
N THR A 29 -1.21 -10.86 -8.13
CA THR A 29 -2.54 -10.28 -7.92
C THR A 29 -3.62 -11.11 -8.63
N GLU A 30 -3.33 -11.59 -9.84
CA GLU A 30 -4.25 -12.40 -10.60
C GLU A 30 -4.50 -13.76 -9.94
N GLU A 31 -3.44 -14.46 -9.53
CA GLU A 31 -3.54 -15.74 -8.82
C GLU A 31 -4.30 -15.60 -7.51
N TYR A 32 -4.01 -14.54 -6.75
CA TYR A 32 -4.69 -14.26 -5.50
C TYR A 32 -6.20 -14.10 -5.70
N GLY A 33 -6.59 -13.37 -6.75
CA GLY A 33 -8.00 -13.16 -7.07
C GLY A 33 -8.78 -14.45 -7.35
N LYS A 34 -8.09 -15.49 -7.81
CA LYS A 34 -8.72 -16.79 -8.14
C LYS A 34 -8.95 -17.67 -6.91
N ASN A 35 -8.26 -17.45 -5.81
CA ASN A 35 -8.40 -18.28 -4.60
C ASN A 35 -8.07 -17.49 -3.33
N LYS A 36 -8.80 -16.40 -3.12
CA LYS A 36 -8.57 -15.51 -1.96
C LYS A 36 -8.62 -16.25 -0.63
N GLU A 37 -9.63 -17.08 -0.44
CA GLU A 37 -9.83 -17.77 0.83
C GLU A 37 -8.67 -18.74 1.14
N GLY A 38 -8.20 -19.49 0.13
CA GLY A 38 -7.09 -20.41 0.31
C GLY A 38 -5.81 -19.70 0.69
N PHE A 39 -5.50 -18.57 0.04
CA PHE A 39 -4.31 -17.79 0.35
C PHE A 39 -4.41 -17.10 1.72
N LYS A 40 -5.58 -16.58 2.08
CA LYS A 40 -5.79 -15.98 3.40
C LYS A 40 -5.54 -16.99 4.53
N GLN A 41 -5.99 -18.24 4.36
CA GLN A 41 -5.76 -19.28 5.34
C GLN A 41 -4.27 -19.56 5.53
N LYS A 42 -3.46 -19.38 4.49
CA LYS A 42 -2.01 -19.54 4.54
C LYS A 42 -1.30 -18.25 4.96
N MET A 43 -2.05 -17.22 5.30
CA MET A 43 -1.55 -15.88 5.61
C MET A 43 -0.73 -15.28 4.47
N LYS A 44 -1.21 -15.48 3.24
CA LYS A 44 -0.60 -14.93 2.03
C LYS A 44 -1.53 -13.93 1.38
N GLY A 45 -1.01 -12.74 1.10
CA GLY A 45 -1.69 -11.73 0.30
C GLY A 45 -1.06 -11.65 -1.09
N PRO A 46 -1.59 -10.78 -1.95
CA PRO A 46 -1.00 -10.60 -3.28
C PRO A 46 0.43 -10.05 -3.18
N ARG A 47 1.27 -10.44 -4.14
CA ARG A 47 2.69 -10.08 -4.15
C ARG A 47 2.90 -8.57 -4.25
N MET A 48 3.81 -8.05 -3.42
CA MET A 48 4.18 -6.63 -3.38
C MET A 48 5.71 -6.45 -3.27
N ASP A 49 6.48 -7.42 -3.76
CA ASP A 49 7.93 -7.47 -3.59
C ASP A 49 8.71 -6.60 -4.58
N THR A 50 8.05 -6.02 -5.57
CA THR A 50 8.67 -5.12 -6.53
C THR A 50 7.89 -3.81 -6.61
N TYR A 51 8.53 -2.78 -7.17
CA TYR A 51 7.85 -1.51 -7.43
C TYR A 51 6.59 -1.73 -8.30
N GLU A 52 6.72 -2.47 -9.38
CA GLU A 52 5.62 -2.74 -10.31
C GLU A 52 4.46 -3.45 -9.63
N ASN A 53 4.74 -4.47 -8.81
CA ASN A 53 3.70 -5.18 -8.06
C ASN A 53 3.01 -4.28 -7.05
N LEU A 54 3.76 -3.41 -6.37
CA LEU A 54 3.21 -2.48 -5.41
C LEU A 54 2.32 -1.43 -6.09
N MET A 55 2.72 -0.95 -7.26
CA MET A 55 1.98 0.09 -7.98
C MET A 55 0.59 -0.37 -8.45
N ILE A 56 0.34 -1.66 -8.53
CA ILE A 56 -1.01 -2.18 -8.81
C ILE A 56 -2.01 -1.60 -7.79
N PHE A 57 -1.57 -1.46 -6.54
CA PHE A 57 -2.41 -1.01 -5.42
C PHE A 57 -2.32 0.49 -5.16
N VAL A 58 -1.51 1.21 -5.90
CA VAL A 58 -1.36 2.66 -5.79
C VAL A 58 -2.13 3.36 -6.90
N ASN A 59 -1.74 3.16 -8.14
CA ASN A 59 -2.37 3.79 -9.31
C ASN A 59 -2.67 2.81 -10.45
N GLY A 60 -2.60 1.52 -10.19
CA GLY A 60 -2.84 0.48 -11.18
C GLY A 60 -4.26 -0.08 -11.13
N LYS A 61 -4.36 -1.39 -11.34
CA LYS A 61 -5.65 -2.08 -11.44
C LYS A 61 -6.50 -1.93 -10.18
N ASP A 62 -5.89 -1.95 -8.99
CA ASP A 62 -6.57 -1.78 -7.72
C ASP A 62 -6.15 -0.45 -7.08
N THR A 63 -6.37 0.63 -7.79
CA THR A 63 -5.97 1.98 -7.41
C THR A 63 -6.51 2.35 -6.03
N GLY A 64 -5.63 2.91 -5.19
CA GLY A 64 -6.01 3.40 -3.86
C GLY A 64 -6.05 2.33 -2.78
N ALA A 65 -5.91 1.06 -3.14
CA ALA A 65 -5.99 -0.04 -2.17
C ALA A 65 -4.92 0.07 -1.08
N LEU A 66 -3.68 0.41 -1.45
CA LEU A 66 -2.61 0.57 -0.48
C LEU A 66 -2.94 1.68 0.52
N MET A 67 -3.47 2.80 0.01
CA MET A 67 -3.84 3.95 0.84
C MET A 67 -4.96 3.60 1.82
N ARG A 68 -5.99 2.89 1.35
CA ARG A 68 -7.09 2.46 2.21
C ARG A 68 -6.63 1.52 3.32
N ARG A 69 -5.68 0.64 3.02
CA ARG A 69 -5.21 -0.36 3.98
C ARG A 69 -4.20 0.18 4.98
N LEU A 70 -3.50 1.26 4.64
CA LEU A 70 -2.47 1.86 5.50
C LEU A 70 -2.94 3.06 6.29
N ASP A 71 -4.13 3.61 6.01
CA ASP A 71 -4.59 4.82 6.68
C ASP A 71 -4.67 4.64 8.20
N ASP A 72 -4.40 5.71 8.95
CA ASP A 72 -4.41 5.70 10.41
C ASP A 72 -5.81 5.87 11.02
N GLY A 73 -6.83 5.92 10.18
CA GLY A 73 -8.21 6.11 10.62
C GLY A 73 -8.69 7.55 10.57
N LYS A 74 -7.81 8.51 10.28
CA LYS A 74 -8.21 9.92 10.21
C LYS A 74 -9.03 10.25 8.97
N ASN A 75 -8.90 9.43 7.92
CA ASN A 75 -9.60 9.66 6.65
C ASN A 75 -10.65 8.58 6.34
N THR A 76 -10.80 7.60 7.20
CA THR A 76 -11.79 6.54 6.99
C THR A 76 -13.16 6.96 7.50
N LYS A 77 -14.22 6.37 6.93
CA LYS A 77 -15.60 6.71 7.31
C LYS A 77 -15.94 6.27 8.73
N ASP A 78 -15.37 5.15 9.19
CA ASP A 78 -15.63 4.60 10.52
C ASP A 78 -14.63 5.05 11.58
N GLY A 79 -13.64 5.87 11.19
CA GLY A 79 -12.61 6.36 12.11
C GLY A 79 -11.59 5.30 12.52
N LYS A 80 -11.64 4.11 11.94
CA LYS A 80 -10.73 3.02 12.27
C LYS A 80 -9.60 2.92 11.27
N PRO A 81 -8.38 2.54 11.72
CA PRO A 81 -7.25 2.35 10.81
C PRO A 81 -7.51 1.26 9.78
N GLY A 82 -6.85 1.37 8.63
CA GLY A 82 -6.82 0.30 7.65
C GLY A 82 -6.20 -0.97 8.24
N ASN A 83 -6.55 -2.12 7.70
CA ASN A 83 -6.19 -3.41 8.28
C ASN A 83 -4.69 -3.72 8.21
N MET A 84 -3.91 -2.98 7.42
CA MET A 84 -2.45 -3.15 7.31
C MET A 84 -1.67 -2.05 8.03
N PHE A 85 -2.33 -1.07 8.64
CA PHE A 85 -1.68 0.02 9.37
C PHE A 85 -0.73 -0.51 10.46
N LYS A 86 -1.16 -1.53 11.19
CA LYS A 86 -0.38 -2.11 12.29
C LYS A 86 0.97 -2.67 11.86
N PHE A 87 1.13 -3.01 10.58
CA PHE A 87 2.37 -3.57 10.06
C PHE A 87 3.39 -2.51 9.64
N LEU A 88 3.05 -1.22 9.77
CA LEU A 88 3.98 -0.13 9.48
C LEU A 88 5.07 0.03 10.53
N GLY A 89 4.92 -0.59 11.68
CA GLY A 89 5.93 -0.53 12.73
C GLY A 89 5.52 -1.25 13.98
N LYS A 90 6.46 -1.38 14.92
CA LYS A 90 6.26 -2.07 16.20
C LYS A 90 5.75 -1.14 17.29
N THR A 91 5.93 0.17 17.12
CA THR A 91 5.46 1.19 18.07
C THR A 91 4.56 2.19 17.36
N ASP A 92 3.76 2.91 18.12
CA ASP A 92 2.90 3.97 17.56
C ASP A 92 3.72 5.03 16.84
N GLN A 93 4.88 5.40 17.41
CA GLN A 93 5.77 6.39 16.81
C GLN A 93 6.32 5.89 15.46
N GLU A 94 6.78 4.66 15.41
CA GLU A 94 7.31 4.06 14.18
C GLU A 94 6.22 3.98 13.11
N ARG A 95 5.02 3.55 13.49
CA ARG A 95 3.89 3.47 12.55
C ARG A 95 3.54 4.85 11.98
N ALA A 96 3.51 5.87 12.84
CA ALA A 96 3.22 7.24 12.40
C ALA A 96 4.30 7.77 11.46
N MET A 97 5.57 7.54 11.77
CA MET A 97 6.68 7.98 10.93
C MET A 97 6.66 7.31 9.56
N ASN A 98 6.44 6.00 9.54
CA ASN A 98 6.42 5.26 8.29
C ASN A 98 5.20 5.59 7.44
N LEU A 99 4.06 5.82 8.05
CA LEU A 99 2.88 6.29 7.31
C LEU A 99 3.13 7.67 6.68
N GLU A 100 3.74 8.58 7.43
CA GLU A 100 4.07 9.90 6.92
C GLU A 100 4.99 9.81 5.71
N LEU A 101 5.98 8.92 5.77
CA LEU A 101 6.90 8.67 4.67
C LEU A 101 6.15 8.16 3.42
N VAL A 102 5.23 7.22 3.60
CA VAL A 102 4.45 6.68 2.49
C VAL A 102 3.53 7.77 1.90
N LYS A 103 2.95 8.61 2.75
CA LYS A 103 2.12 9.74 2.28
C LYS A 103 2.92 10.77 1.51
N GLU A 104 4.17 11.01 1.90
CA GLU A 104 5.06 11.89 1.12
C GLU A 104 5.40 11.27 -0.24
N TRP A 105 5.56 9.97 -0.27
CA TRP A 105 5.87 9.25 -1.51
C TRP A 105 4.72 9.29 -2.51
N ILE A 106 3.49 9.05 -2.04
CA ILE A 106 2.31 9.00 -2.91
C ILE A 106 1.65 10.37 -2.96
N SER A 107 1.84 11.10 -4.05
CA SER A 107 1.09 12.33 -4.27
C SER A 107 -0.36 11.98 -4.58
N GLY A 108 -1.27 12.89 -4.26
CA GLY A 108 -2.70 12.67 -4.52
C GLY A 108 -3.33 11.59 -3.65
N TRP A 109 -2.82 11.42 -2.43
CA TRP A 109 -3.34 10.45 -1.47
C TRP A 109 -4.86 10.54 -1.35
N THR A 110 -5.54 9.42 -1.56
CA THR A 110 -6.99 9.34 -1.45
C THR A 110 -7.40 7.92 -1.09
N LEU A 111 -8.49 7.79 -0.33
CA LEU A 111 -9.05 6.49 0.00
C LEU A 111 -10.14 6.05 -0.97
N LYS A 112 -10.44 6.87 -1.98
CA LYS A 112 -11.42 6.54 -3.01
C LYS A 112 -11.06 5.26 -3.75
N ARG A 113 -12.07 4.53 -4.18
CA ARG A 113 -11.90 3.42 -5.12
C ARG A 113 -11.80 3.99 -6.53
N LYS A 114 -11.18 3.23 -7.44
CA LYS A 114 -10.97 3.67 -8.82
C LYS A 114 -12.28 4.14 -9.47
N ALA A 115 -13.37 3.43 -9.23
CA ALA A 115 -14.68 3.78 -9.80
C ALA A 115 -15.23 5.11 -9.30
N GLU A 116 -14.74 5.60 -8.16
CA GLU A 116 -15.15 6.86 -7.56
C GLU A 116 -14.25 8.04 -7.97
N MET A 117 -13.14 7.75 -8.67
CA MET A 117 -12.13 8.75 -9.03
C MET A 117 -12.44 9.42 -10.36
N THR A 118 -12.17 10.71 -10.43
CA THR A 118 -12.14 11.44 -11.70
C THR A 118 -10.80 11.18 -12.40
N GLU A 119 -10.71 11.57 -13.67
CA GLU A 119 -9.44 11.50 -14.39
C GLU A 119 -8.36 12.34 -13.71
N ASP A 120 -8.74 13.49 -13.16
CA ASP A 120 -7.81 14.36 -12.43
C ASP A 120 -7.31 13.69 -11.16
N ASP A 121 -8.19 13.00 -10.43
CA ASP A 121 -7.80 12.22 -9.24
C ASP A 121 -6.74 11.18 -9.62
N LEU A 122 -6.97 10.44 -10.70
CA LEU A 122 -6.06 9.39 -11.16
C LEU A 122 -4.70 9.96 -11.58
N ARG A 123 -4.70 11.08 -12.32
CA ARG A 123 -3.46 11.72 -12.76
C ARG A 123 -2.63 12.28 -11.62
N ALA A 124 -3.28 12.67 -10.52
CA ALA A 124 -2.58 13.22 -9.37
C ALA A 124 -1.83 12.17 -8.56
N ILE A 125 -2.19 10.88 -8.70
CA ILE A 125 -1.57 9.81 -7.94
C ILE A 125 -0.27 9.39 -8.60
N LYS A 126 0.86 9.79 -8.00
CA LYS A 126 2.19 9.48 -8.50
C LYS A 126 3.07 9.04 -7.34
N ALA A 127 3.93 8.07 -7.60
CA ALA A 127 4.86 7.54 -6.60
C ALA A 127 6.14 7.13 -7.34
N ARG A 128 7.22 7.82 -7.08
CA ARG A 128 8.47 7.66 -7.84
C ARG A 128 9.22 6.39 -7.45
N GLU A 129 9.73 5.68 -8.46
CA GLU A 129 10.60 4.52 -8.22
C GLU A 129 12.00 4.96 -7.78
N LYS A 130 12.58 5.92 -8.48
CA LYS A 130 13.97 6.38 -8.27
C LYS A 130 14.05 7.89 -8.10
#